data_fcf6e309e61a738f84dba8e60e57e91e
#
_entry.id   fcf6e309e61a738f84dba8e60e57e91e
#
_cell.length_a   1.000
_cell.length_b   1.000
_cell.length_c   1.000
_cell.angle_alpha   90.00
_cell.angle_beta   90.00
_cell.angle_gamma   90.00
#
_symmetry.space_group_name_H-M   'P 1'
#
loop_
_entity.id
_entity.type
_entity.pdbx_description
1 polymer ?
#
loop_
_entity_poly.entity_id
_entity_poly.type
_entity_poly.pdbx_seq_one_letter_code
_entity_poly.pdbx_strand_id
1 'polypeptide(L)'
;DGLLEDGRLSTLLAQAPCDVGVVVGGAERPGDVLVPFTGGDHDWSAVELGAWIALNRGTGLRLAGTSTGEDGRDASRLLANASLAVQRALGVPAVPVLVDPTPEALAEVAGDAGVVVVGLTERWRRDGLGRTRTALATRVEAPVVLVRRGTRPGGLAPRDAHTRFTWTI
;
A
#
# COMPACT_ATOMS: atom_id res chain seq x y z
N ASP A 1 15.17 4.67 10.55
CA ASP A 1 14.48 3.90 11.60
C ASP A 1 13.88 4.76 12.72
N GLY A 2 14.46 5.90 13.09
CA GLY A 2 14.00 6.75 14.19
C GLY A 2 12.53 7.22 14.12
N LEU A 3 11.88 7.20 12.95
CA LEU A 3 10.49 7.61 12.82
C LEU A 3 9.53 6.76 13.68
N LEU A 4 9.75 5.45 13.74
CA LEU A 4 8.89 4.53 14.51
C LEU A 4 9.28 4.42 16.00
N GLU A 5 10.39 5.05 16.38
CA GLU A 5 10.90 5.04 17.77
C GLU A 5 10.23 6.09 18.66
N ASP A 6 9.50 7.07 18.08
CA ASP A 6 8.71 8.01 18.87
C ASP A 6 7.64 7.26 19.68
N GLY A 7 7.69 7.39 20.99
CA GLY A 7 6.83 6.65 21.91
C GLY A 7 5.34 6.95 21.73
N ARG A 8 4.97 8.18 21.33
CA ARG A 8 3.58 8.57 21.08
C ARG A 8 3.07 7.95 19.78
N LEU A 9 3.88 8.03 18.71
CA LEU A 9 3.55 7.42 17.42
C LEU A 9 3.46 5.90 17.57
N SER A 10 4.41 5.29 18.24
CA SER A 10 4.41 3.84 18.53
C SER A 10 3.17 3.40 19.29
N THR A 11 2.72 4.18 20.28
CA THR A 11 1.49 3.90 21.03
C THR A 11 0.26 4.02 20.14
N LEU A 12 0.17 5.08 19.33
CA LEU A 12 -0.92 5.30 18.39
C LEU A 12 -1.02 4.15 17.37
N LEU A 13 0.08 3.81 16.73
CA LEU A 13 0.14 2.71 15.76
C LEU A 13 -0.26 1.36 16.38
N ALA A 14 0.00 1.16 17.67
CA ALA A 14 -0.30 -0.09 18.35
C ALA A 14 -1.75 -0.22 18.80
N GLN A 15 -2.37 0.88 19.20
CA GLN A 15 -3.63 0.86 19.94
C GLN A 15 -4.82 1.44 19.19
N ALA A 16 -4.59 2.16 18.08
CA ALA A 16 -5.67 2.76 17.32
C ALA A 16 -6.63 1.67 16.78
N PRO A 17 -7.94 1.83 16.99
CA PRO A 17 -8.93 0.89 16.46
C PRO A 17 -9.18 1.09 14.95
N CYS A 18 -8.83 2.23 14.41
CA CYS A 18 -8.89 2.57 12.98
C CYS A 18 -7.51 2.46 12.33
N ASP A 19 -7.49 2.49 11.02
CA ASP A 19 -6.25 2.61 10.27
C ASP A 19 -5.55 3.93 10.59
N VAL A 20 -4.23 3.89 10.64
CA VAL A 20 -3.39 5.07 10.92
C VAL A 20 -2.44 5.27 9.76
N GLY A 21 -2.53 6.43 9.12
CA GLY A 21 -1.59 6.86 8.08
C GLY A 21 -0.53 7.78 8.68
N VAL A 22 0.74 7.49 8.42
CA VAL A 22 1.89 8.33 8.79
C VAL A 22 2.52 8.85 7.52
N VAL A 23 2.51 10.16 7.33
CA VAL A 23 3.14 10.80 6.16
C VAL A 23 4.61 11.03 6.44
N VAL A 24 5.45 10.59 5.53
CA VAL A 24 6.91 10.71 5.60
C VAL A 24 7.41 11.43 4.36
N GLY A 25 8.19 12.48 4.58
CA GLY A 25 8.88 13.21 3.50
C GLY A 25 7.94 13.81 2.46
N GLY A 26 8.54 14.20 1.35
CA GLY A 26 7.86 14.60 0.12
C GLY A 26 7.16 15.95 0.14
N ALA A 27 7.09 16.56 -1.03
CA ALA A 27 6.23 17.70 -1.32
C ALA A 27 5.05 17.24 -2.18
N GLU A 28 3.94 17.94 -2.11
CA GLU A 28 2.82 17.69 -3.00
C GLU A 28 3.27 17.86 -4.45
N ARG A 29 2.93 16.87 -5.29
CA ARG A 29 3.28 16.87 -6.71
C ARG A 29 2.17 16.21 -7.55
N PRO A 30 2.09 16.56 -8.85
CA PRO A 30 1.18 15.87 -9.76
C PRO A 30 1.61 14.41 -9.94
N GLY A 31 0.68 13.56 -10.29
CA GLY A 31 0.92 12.15 -10.59
C GLY A 31 -0.10 11.24 -9.90
N ASP A 32 -0.09 9.98 -10.32
CA ASP A 32 -0.97 8.94 -9.79
C ASP A 32 -0.59 8.55 -8.35
N VAL A 33 -1.53 7.94 -7.68
CA VAL A 33 -1.26 7.26 -6.42
C VAL A 33 -0.67 5.89 -6.72
N LEU A 34 0.48 5.57 -6.14
CA LEU A 34 1.11 4.25 -6.24
C LEU A 34 0.95 3.49 -4.93
N VAL A 35 0.49 2.24 -5.03
CA VAL A 35 0.37 1.32 -3.88
C VAL A 35 1.13 0.04 -4.16
N PRO A 36 2.23 -0.23 -3.46
CA PRO A 36 2.85 -1.56 -3.43
C PRO A 36 1.88 -2.58 -2.83
N PHE A 37 1.69 -3.71 -3.52
CA PHE A 37 0.68 -4.69 -3.16
C PHE A 37 1.20 -6.13 -3.31
N THR A 38 1.17 -6.86 -2.21
CA THR A 38 1.55 -8.28 -2.15
C THR A 38 0.40 -9.19 -1.70
N GLY A 39 -0.76 -8.59 -1.40
CA GLY A 39 -1.98 -9.30 -0.99
C GLY A 39 -2.12 -9.47 0.52
N GLY A 40 -1.21 -8.93 1.31
CA GLY A 40 -1.33 -8.92 2.77
C GLY A 40 -2.44 -8.01 3.27
N ASP A 41 -2.95 -8.27 4.46
CA ASP A 41 -4.02 -7.48 5.07
C ASP A 41 -3.69 -5.98 5.18
N HIS A 42 -2.44 -5.67 5.52
CA HIS A 42 -1.94 -4.30 5.59
C HIS A 42 -1.88 -3.62 4.22
N ASP A 43 -1.69 -4.39 3.15
CA ASP A 43 -1.70 -3.84 1.78
C ASP A 43 -3.12 -3.44 1.37
N TRP A 44 -4.13 -4.18 1.81
CA TRP A 44 -5.53 -3.82 1.55
C TRP A 44 -5.93 -2.50 2.18
N SER A 45 -5.46 -2.21 3.41
CA SER A 45 -5.68 -0.90 4.03
C SER A 45 -4.96 0.22 3.25
N ALA A 46 -3.77 -0.06 2.73
CA ALA A 46 -3.07 0.88 1.86
C ALA A 46 -3.80 1.11 0.53
N VAL A 47 -4.34 0.06 -0.07
CA VAL A 47 -5.14 0.14 -1.32
C VAL A 47 -6.41 0.97 -1.09
N GLU A 48 -7.13 0.73 0.01
CA GLU A 48 -8.32 1.49 0.36
C GLU A 48 -8.02 2.98 0.53
N LEU A 49 -7.02 3.33 1.32
CA LEU A 49 -6.61 4.72 1.49
C LEU A 49 -6.09 5.33 0.18
N GLY A 50 -5.28 4.59 -0.57
CA GLY A 50 -4.76 5.04 -1.86
C GLY A 50 -5.88 5.32 -2.86
N ALA A 51 -6.91 4.48 -2.90
CA ALA A 51 -8.08 4.70 -3.76
C ALA A 51 -8.87 5.95 -3.35
N TRP A 52 -9.06 6.19 -2.04
CA TRP A 52 -9.69 7.42 -1.56
C TRP A 52 -8.88 8.67 -1.91
N ILE A 53 -7.55 8.60 -1.80
CA ILE A 53 -6.67 9.71 -2.20
C ILE A 53 -6.78 9.95 -3.70
N ALA A 54 -6.70 8.91 -4.53
CA ALA A 54 -6.79 9.02 -5.98
C ALA A 54 -8.13 9.63 -6.41
N LEU A 55 -9.24 9.16 -5.83
CA LEU A 55 -10.58 9.67 -6.10
C LEU A 55 -10.69 11.17 -5.79
N ASN A 56 -10.22 11.58 -4.62
CA ASN A 56 -10.33 12.98 -4.19
C ASN A 56 -9.37 13.92 -4.94
N ARG A 57 -8.25 13.39 -5.44
CA ARG A 57 -7.31 14.15 -6.27
C ARG A 57 -7.70 14.17 -7.76
N GLY A 58 -8.64 13.32 -8.18
CA GLY A 58 -8.97 13.13 -9.59
C GLY A 58 -7.81 12.53 -10.39
N THR A 59 -6.98 11.68 -9.76
CA THR A 59 -5.81 11.02 -10.38
C THR A 59 -6.03 9.52 -10.49
N GLY A 60 -5.16 8.82 -11.23
CA GLY A 60 -5.16 7.36 -11.32
C GLY A 60 -4.61 6.68 -10.05
N LEU A 61 -4.89 5.39 -9.95
CA LEU A 61 -4.32 4.49 -8.95
C LEU A 61 -3.52 3.40 -9.64
N ARG A 62 -2.28 3.18 -9.20
CA ARG A 62 -1.43 2.08 -9.67
C ARG A 62 -1.17 1.10 -8.53
N LEU A 63 -1.37 -0.19 -8.80
CA LEU A 63 -1.05 -1.28 -7.86
C LEU A 63 0.22 -1.97 -8.32
N ALA A 64 1.31 -1.79 -7.60
CA ALA A 64 2.61 -2.35 -7.93
C ALA A 64 2.86 -3.66 -7.18
N GLY A 65 2.95 -4.78 -7.90
CA GLY A 65 3.28 -6.08 -7.33
C GLY A 65 4.58 -6.64 -7.91
N THR A 66 5.29 -7.40 -7.10
CA THR A 66 6.55 -8.01 -7.50
C THR A 66 6.32 -9.38 -8.09
N SER A 67 6.94 -9.65 -9.24
CA SER A 67 6.98 -10.98 -9.83
C SER A 67 8.28 -11.68 -9.44
N THR A 68 8.19 -12.85 -8.84
CA THR A 68 9.34 -13.72 -8.63
C THR A 68 9.23 -14.91 -9.58
N GLY A 69 10.01 -14.89 -10.68
CA GLY A 69 10.19 -16.03 -11.58
C GLY A 69 8.90 -16.73 -12.05
N GLU A 70 8.75 -18.01 -11.72
CA GLU A 70 7.57 -18.83 -12.10
C GLU A 70 6.25 -18.32 -11.51
N ASP A 71 6.29 -17.53 -10.44
CA ASP A 71 5.13 -16.96 -9.75
C ASP A 71 4.59 -15.67 -10.39
N GLY A 72 5.17 -15.19 -11.49
CA GLY A 72 4.73 -13.98 -12.18
C GLY A 72 3.25 -14.01 -12.60
N ARG A 73 2.72 -15.18 -12.95
CA ARG A 73 1.30 -15.38 -13.26
C ARG A 73 0.40 -15.18 -12.05
N ASP A 74 0.83 -15.62 -10.88
CA ASP A 74 0.06 -15.49 -9.66
C ASP A 74 0.06 -14.04 -9.16
N ALA A 75 1.19 -13.33 -9.27
CA ALA A 75 1.26 -11.90 -8.99
C ALA A 75 0.36 -11.08 -9.94
N SER A 76 0.40 -11.37 -11.24
CA SER A 76 -0.48 -10.71 -12.22
C SER A 76 -1.96 -10.94 -11.92
N ARG A 77 -2.34 -12.16 -11.58
CA ARG A 77 -3.71 -12.52 -11.23
C ARG A 77 -4.15 -11.83 -9.94
N LEU A 78 -3.28 -11.78 -8.94
CA LEU A 78 -3.52 -11.10 -7.68
C LEU A 78 -3.78 -9.60 -7.90
N LEU A 79 -2.93 -8.94 -8.67
CA LEU A 79 -3.08 -7.52 -9.01
C LEU A 79 -4.34 -7.25 -9.82
N ALA A 80 -4.66 -8.09 -10.80
CA ALA A 80 -5.88 -7.95 -11.59
C ALA A 80 -7.14 -8.08 -10.71
N ASN A 81 -7.16 -9.04 -9.80
CA ASN A 81 -8.26 -9.22 -8.87
C ASN A 81 -8.40 -8.02 -7.91
N ALA A 82 -7.29 -7.50 -7.40
CA ALA A 82 -7.29 -6.32 -6.54
C ALA A 82 -7.80 -5.08 -7.30
N SER A 83 -7.36 -4.89 -8.53
CA SER A 83 -7.83 -3.82 -9.41
C SER A 83 -9.34 -3.87 -9.64
N LEU A 84 -9.88 -5.05 -9.95
CA LEU A 84 -11.32 -5.25 -10.11
C LEU A 84 -12.09 -5.01 -8.80
N ALA A 85 -11.55 -5.41 -7.66
CA ALA A 85 -12.18 -5.17 -6.37
C ALA A 85 -12.27 -3.67 -6.05
N VAL A 86 -11.21 -2.91 -6.28
CA VAL A 86 -11.19 -1.45 -6.11
C VAL A 86 -12.20 -0.78 -7.03
N GLN A 87 -12.19 -1.15 -8.31
CA GLN A 87 -13.11 -0.56 -9.29
C GLN A 87 -14.59 -0.83 -8.93
N ARG A 88 -14.91 -2.04 -8.49
CA ARG A 88 -16.29 -2.39 -8.10
C ARG A 88 -16.73 -1.72 -6.82
N ALA A 89 -15.86 -1.65 -5.81
CA ALA A 89 -16.23 -1.14 -4.49
C ALA A 89 -16.20 0.39 -4.42
N LEU A 90 -15.26 1.04 -5.10
CA LEU A 90 -14.99 2.48 -4.97
C LEU A 90 -15.12 3.25 -6.28
N GLY A 91 -15.34 2.57 -7.41
CA GLY A 91 -15.44 3.21 -8.73
C GLY A 91 -14.11 3.78 -9.25
N VAL A 92 -12.98 3.45 -8.61
CA VAL A 92 -11.66 3.96 -8.96
C VAL A 92 -10.96 2.98 -9.89
N PRO A 93 -10.60 3.36 -11.13
CA PRO A 93 -9.78 2.51 -11.98
C PRO A 93 -8.38 2.33 -11.35
N ALA A 94 -7.96 1.09 -11.18
CA ALA A 94 -6.65 0.76 -10.67
C ALA A 94 -5.86 0.00 -11.74
N VAL A 95 -4.66 0.48 -12.06
CA VAL A 95 -3.79 -0.10 -13.09
C VAL A 95 -2.78 -1.03 -12.42
N PRO A 96 -2.78 -2.34 -12.74
CA PRO A 96 -1.76 -3.25 -12.24
C PRO A 96 -0.41 -3.00 -12.91
N VAL A 97 0.66 -2.98 -12.12
CA VAL A 97 2.05 -2.82 -12.57
C VAL A 97 2.89 -3.94 -11.97
N LEU A 98 3.55 -4.73 -12.83
CA LEU A 98 4.53 -5.72 -12.39
C LEU A 98 5.90 -5.08 -12.29
N VAL A 99 6.59 -5.35 -11.20
CA VAL A 99 7.89 -4.77 -10.87
C VAL A 99 8.86 -5.88 -10.46
N ASP A 100 10.13 -5.75 -10.77
CA ASP A 100 11.15 -6.65 -10.24
C ASP A 100 11.17 -6.66 -8.71
N PRO A 101 11.44 -7.80 -8.06
CA PRO A 101 11.35 -7.96 -6.60
C PRO A 101 12.53 -7.29 -5.85
N THR A 102 12.86 -6.06 -6.23
CA THR A 102 13.90 -5.26 -5.59
C THR A 102 13.35 -3.94 -5.06
N PRO A 103 13.84 -3.44 -3.92
CA PRO A 103 13.45 -2.13 -3.42
C PRO A 103 13.76 -0.99 -4.40
N GLU A 104 14.81 -1.15 -5.18
CA GLU A 104 15.27 -0.19 -6.19
C GLU A 104 14.28 -0.06 -7.34
N ALA A 105 13.86 -1.18 -7.92
CA ALA A 105 12.89 -1.20 -9.01
C ALA A 105 11.53 -0.61 -8.58
N LEU A 106 11.09 -0.90 -7.36
CA LEU A 106 9.87 -0.31 -6.83
C LEU A 106 10.02 1.21 -6.60
N ALA A 107 11.16 1.66 -6.12
CA ALA A 107 11.42 3.09 -5.94
C ALA A 107 11.50 3.83 -7.30
N GLU A 108 12.03 3.19 -8.34
CA GLU A 108 12.06 3.71 -9.70
C GLU A 108 10.63 3.90 -10.26
N VAL A 109 9.80 2.87 -10.16
CA VAL A 109 8.39 2.95 -10.59
C VAL A 109 7.59 3.98 -9.77
N ALA A 110 8.02 4.25 -8.54
CA ALA A 110 7.42 5.28 -7.69
C ALA A 110 7.91 6.71 -8.02
N GLY A 111 8.93 6.86 -8.89
CA GLY A 111 9.57 8.14 -9.16
C GLY A 111 8.66 9.20 -9.79
N ASP A 112 7.64 8.81 -10.52
CA ASP A 112 6.64 9.69 -11.13
C ASP A 112 5.31 9.74 -10.35
N ALA A 113 5.21 9.05 -9.22
CA ALA A 113 4.01 9.05 -8.40
C ALA A 113 3.77 10.44 -7.75
N GLY A 114 2.51 10.81 -7.64
CA GLY A 114 2.09 11.98 -6.86
C GLY A 114 2.08 11.70 -5.35
N VAL A 115 1.75 10.47 -4.97
CA VAL A 115 1.74 9.95 -3.60
C VAL A 115 2.03 8.45 -3.64
N VAL A 116 2.81 7.96 -2.69
CA VAL A 116 3.00 6.52 -2.46
C VAL A 116 2.32 6.13 -1.16
N VAL A 117 1.45 5.13 -1.20
CA VAL A 117 0.75 4.60 -0.02
C VAL A 117 1.16 3.16 0.19
N VAL A 118 1.78 2.84 1.31
CA VAL A 118 2.34 1.50 1.57
C VAL A 118 1.90 0.96 2.92
N GLY A 119 1.47 -0.29 2.95
CA GLY A 119 1.03 -0.96 4.16
C GLY A 119 2.20 -1.23 5.12
N LEU A 120 2.00 -0.97 6.39
CA LEU A 120 2.93 -1.30 7.46
C LEU A 120 2.54 -2.63 8.07
N THR A 121 3.45 -3.62 8.05
CA THR A 121 3.17 -4.97 8.56
C THR A 121 2.89 -4.95 10.07
N GLU A 122 2.18 -5.95 10.58
CA GLU A 122 1.94 -6.08 12.01
C GLU A 122 3.23 -6.27 12.82
N ARG A 123 4.29 -6.73 12.15
CA ARG A 123 5.61 -6.94 12.75
C ARG A 123 6.49 -5.69 12.80
N TRP A 124 5.95 -4.51 12.45
CA TRP A 124 6.70 -3.27 12.35
C TRP A 124 7.54 -2.95 13.61
N ARG A 125 7.06 -3.32 14.79
CA ARG A 125 7.81 -3.13 16.04
C ARG A 125 9.10 -3.94 16.11
N ARG A 126 9.09 -5.13 15.52
CA ARG A 126 10.25 -6.04 15.53
C ARG A 126 11.14 -5.83 14.31
N ASP A 127 10.52 -5.65 13.15
CA ASP A 127 11.20 -5.69 11.86
C ASP A 127 11.47 -4.27 11.31
N GLY A 128 11.00 -3.21 12.02
CA GLY A 128 11.08 -1.83 11.55
C GLY A 128 10.29 -1.62 10.26
N LEU A 129 10.72 -0.67 9.44
CA LEU A 129 10.12 -0.42 8.12
C LEU A 129 10.45 -1.52 7.11
N GLY A 130 11.58 -2.21 7.28
CA GLY A 130 12.11 -3.13 6.31
C GLY A 130 12.69 -2.43 5.07
N ARG A 131 13.40 -3.18 4.21
CA ARG A 131 14.19 -2.62 3.10
C ARG A 131 13.35 -1.83 2.09
N THR A 132 12.23 -2.37 1.68
CA THR A 132 11.36 -1.77 0.66
C THR A 132 10.76 -0.44 1.13
N ARG A 133 10.17 -0.39 2.33
CA ARG A 133 9.55 0.83 2.86
C ARG A 133 10.60 1.90 3.16
N THR A 134 11.78 1.49 3.64
CA THR A 134 12.91 2.39 3.83
C THR A 134 13.36 2.98 2.50
N ALA A 135 13.49 2.17 1.44
CA ALA A 135 13.86 2.66 0.12
C ALA A 135 12.83 3.67 -0.43
N LEU A 136 11.55 3.38 -0.32
CA LEU A 136 10.49 4.31 -0.70
C LEU A 136 10.58 5.63 0.10
N ALA A 137 10.68 5.55 1.41
CA ALA A 137 10.72 6.73 2.28
C ALA A 137 11.97 7.61 2.09
N THR A 138 13.07 7.07 1.55
CA THR A 138 14.34 7.79 1.41
C THR A 138 14.70 8.19 -0.01
N ARG A 139 14.15 7.52 -1.02
CA ARG A 139 14.53 7.71 -2.44
C ARG A 139 13.44 8.36 -3.27
N VAL A 140 12.18 8.29 -2.82
CA VAL A 140 11.04 8.84 -3.57
C VAL A 140 10.81 10.28 -3.14
N GLU A 141 10.65 11.18 -4.12
CA GLU A 141 10.37 12.59 -3.86
C GLU A 141 8.92 12.86 -3.44
N ALA A 142 8.00 11.99 -3.86
CA ALA A 142 6.59 12.09 -3.49
C ALA A 142 6.38 11.80 -1.98
N PRO A 143 5.32 12.33 -1.37
CA PRO A 143 4.93 11.94 -0.03
C PRO A 143 4.70 10.43 0.05
N VAL A 144 5.27 9.79 1.07
CA VAL A 144 5.05 8.38 1.38
C VAL A 144 4.15 8.25 2.59
N VAL A 145 3.01 7.60 2.44
CA VAL A 145 2.06 7.34 3.51
C VAL A 145 2.21 5.90 3.98
N LEU A 146 2.72 5.71 5.19
CA LEU A 146 2.81 4.40 5.83
C LEU A 146 1.47 4.12 6.53
N VAL A 147 0.78 3.06 6.13
CA VAL A 147 -0.56 2.73 6.65
C VAL A 147 -0.48 1.53 7.59
N ARG A 148 -0.79 1.75 8.87
CA ARG A 148 -1.00 0.68 9.85
C ARG A 148 -2.48 0.35 9.90
N ARG A 149 -2.82 -0.90 9.60
CA ARG A 149 -4.18 -1.41 9.70
C ARG A 149 -4.68 -1.38 11.14
N GLY A 150 -5.87 -0.86 11.35
CA GLY A 150 -6.56 -0.91 12.63
C GLY A 150 -7.18 -2.27 12.94
N THR A 151 -7.86 -2.37 14.07
CA THR A 151 -8.59 -3.59 14.48
C THR A 151 -9.97 -3.70 13.83
N ARG A 152 -10.49 -2.59 13.26
CA ARG A 152 -11.75 -2.60 12.52
C ARG A 152 -11.51 -3.10 11.09
N PRO A 153 -12.39 -3.96 10.56
CA PRO A 153 -12.27 -4.37 9.17
C PRO A 153 -12.44 -3.15 8.24
N GLY A 154 -11.53 -3.00 7.29
CA GLY A 154 -11.67 -2.04 6.19
C GLY A 154 -12.77 -2.47 5.21
N GLY A 155 -13.19 -1.56 4.34
CA GLY A 155 -14.21 -1.83 3.31
C GLY A 155 -13.75 -2.81 2.24
N LEU A 156 -12.46 -2.86 1.96
CA LEU A 156 -11.86 -3.73 0.95
C LEU A 156 -11.16 -4.97 1.53
N ALA A 157 -10.81 -4.95 2.81
CA ALA A 157 -10.08 -6.06 3.43
C ALA A 157 -10.98 -7.31 3.52
N PRO A 158 -10.53 -8.48 3.05
CA PRO A 158 -11.25 -9.72 3.25
C PRO A 158 -11.42 -9.98 4.76
N ARG A 159 -12.59 -10.50 5.16
CA ARG A 159 -12.91 -10.75 6.57
C ARG A 159 -12.02 -11.81 7.22
N ASP A 160 -11.52 -12.75 6.39
CA ASP A 160 -10.62 -13.81 6.81
C ASP A 160 -9.36 -13.83 5.94
N ALA A 161 -8.20 -13.72 6.57
CA ALA A 161 -6.89 -13.74 5.89
C ALA A 161 -6.61 -15.06 5.11
N HIS A 162 -7.43 -16.09 5.31
CA HIS A 162 -7.34 -17.38 4.65
C HIS A 162 -8.28 -17.56 3.47
N THR A 163 -9.23 -16.66 3.25
CA THR A 163 -10.11 -16.71 2.08
C THR A 163 -9.46 -16.02 0.91
N ARG A 164 -8.89 -16.79 0.03
CA ARG A 164 -8.60 -16.37 -1.34
C ARG A 164 -9.89 -15.81 -1.94
N PHE A 165 -10.02 -14.47 -1.93
CA PHE A 165 -11.00 -13.71 -2.72
C PHE A 165 -12.31 -14.43 -3.11
N THR A 166 -13.23 -14.55 -2.21
CA THR A 166 -14.64 -14.70 -2.53
C THR A 166 -15.35 -13.41 -2.14
N TRP A 167 -15.34 -12.46 -3.06
CA TRP A 167 -16.29 -11.36 -2.99
C TRP A 167 -17.65 -11.91 -3.39
N THR A 168 -18.47 -12.22 -2.41
CA THR A 168 -19.90 -12.41 -2.64
C THR A 168 -20.53 -11.02 -2.58
N ILE A 169 -21.02 -10.54 -3.74
CA ILE A 169 -21.88 -9.36 -3.86
C ILE A 169 -23.26 -9.73 -3.36
#